data_24316fb32bfc5f5a67963490f53e8701
#
_entry.id   24316fb32bfc5f5a67963490f53e8701
#
_cell.length_a   1.000
_cell.length_b   1.000
_cell.length_c   1.000
_cell.angle_alpha   90.00
_cell.angle_beta   90.00
_cell.angle_gamma   90.00
#
_symmetry.space_group_name_H-M   'P 1'
#
loop_
_entity.id
_entity.type
_entity.pdbx_description
1 polymer ?
#
loop_
_entity_poly.entity_id
_entity_poly.type
_entity_poly.pdbx_seq_one_letter_code
_entity_poly.pdbx_strand_id
1 'polypeptide(L)'
;MSDPAPTLAFGLDSVRQLLDARESALSPLAAREATSRGRQRPEAPQPLRLAFQIDRDRIIHTRAFRRLKHKTQVFVTPDSDHVVTRMTHTIEVQQVARTIARALNLNEDLTEAIALGHDLGHTPFGHAGEEELARLLPDGFRHNEQSLRIVDLLELDGAGLNLSFETRDGILRHSKGRASVTSDDGWGTPATLEGEIVKLSDSIAYLNHDIQDAIRAGLLDEAELPPLARRTLGEDHPARINHLVTDCVRSSLVTFEAGQPAIVLSASTLEATDELRDFMFERVYHHERTLEGAARGQRIVAALFGYYEAHPDAILGWSLAADPPSRRAADYVSGMTDHYALERARQLGLAD
;
A
#
# COMPACT_ATOMS: atom_id res chain seq x y z
N MET A 1 48.50 11.56 33.19
CA MET A 1 47.43 12.52 32.81
C MET A 1 46.78 11.95 31.57
N SER A 2 45.63 11.33 31.75
CA SER A 2 44.84 10.80 30.63
C SER A 2 44.10 11.95 29.93
N ASP A 3 44.33 12.09 28.65
CA ASP A 3 43.56 13.02 27.79
C ASP A 3 42.06 12.82 28.00
N PRO A 4 41.29 13.87 28.24
CA PRO A 4 39.83 13.75 28.28
C PRO A 4 39.33 13.25 26.93
N ALA A 5 38.50 12.21 26.96
CA ALA A 5 37.80 11.74 25.75
C ALA A 5 37.13 12.93 25.01
N PRO A 6 37.20 12.98 23.69
CA PRO A 6 36.60 14.08 22.95
C PRO A 6 35.10 14.19 23.27
N THR A 7 34.70 15.29 23.86
CA THR A 7 33.28 15.62 24.08
C THR A 7 32.70 15.88 22.72
N LEU A 8 31.97 14.93 22.19
CA LEU A 8 31.14 15.11 20.97
C LEU A 8 30.07 16.13 21.32
N ALA A 9 30.29 17.41 20.99
CA ALA A 9 29.28 18.44 21.07
C ALA A 9 28.28 18.20 19.88
N PHE A 10 27.26 17.37 20.12
CA PHE A 10 26.17 17.16 19.17
C PHE A 10 25.23 18.36 19.23
N GLY A 11 25.42 19.33 18.35
CA GLY A 11 24.41 20.34 18.03
C GLY A 11 23.43 19.83 16.98
N LEU A 12 22.24 20.44 16.85
CA LEU A 12 21.24 20.07 15.84
C LEU A 12 21.81 20.13 14.41
N ASP A 13 22.72 21.07 14.14
CA ASP A 13 23.39 21.20 12.84
C ASP A 13 24.28 19.99 12.52
N SER A 14 24.96 19.44 13.52
CA SER A 14 25.78 18.21 13.33
C SER A 14 24.90 16.99 13.05
N VAL A 15 23.70 16.92 13.63
CA VAL A 15 22.72 15.86 13.30
C VAL A 15 22.26 15.98 11.86
N ARG A 16 21.92 17.19 11.42
CA ARG A 16 21.52 17.42 10.03
C ARG A 16 22.62 17.04 9.05
N GLN A 17 23.86 17.48 9.29
CA GLN A 17 25.01 17.10 8.46
C GLN A 17 25.23 15.59 8.39
N LEU A 18 25.01 14.86 9.49
CA LEU A 18 25.09 13.40 9.50
C LEU A 18 23.99 12.77 8.64
N LEU A 19 22.76 13.28 8.69
CA LEU A 19 21.64 12.79 7.85
C LEU A 19 21.92 13.05 6.38
N ASP A 20 22.38 14.25 6.03
CA ASP A 20 22.74 14.61 4.65
C ASP A 20 23.90 13.73 4.12
N ALA A 21 24.89 13.45 4.96
CA ALA A 21 26.00 12.56 4.61
C ALA A 21 25.53 11.12 4.37
N ARG A 22 24.61 10.60 5.19
CA ARG A 22 24.01 9.26 4.99
C ARG A 22 23.23 9.19 3.69
N GLU A 23 22.40 10.18 3.41
CA GLU A 23 21.62 10.24 2.15
C GLU A 23 22.56 10.37 0.94
N SER A 24 23.64 11.14 1.07
CA SER A 24 24.64 11.29 -0.01
C SER A 24 25.41 9.99 -0.31
N ALA A 25 25.52 9.09 0.64
CA ALA A 25 26.18 7.78 0.50
C ALA A 25 25.28 6.72 -0.20
N LEU A 26 24.01 7.02 -0.46
CA LEU A 26 23.12 6.14 -1.22
C LEU A 26 23.59 6.00 -2.68
N SER A 27 23.06 4.99 -3.38
CA SER A 27 23.27 4.80 -4.82
C SER A 27 23.00 6.10 -5.60
N PRO A 28 23.74 6.44 -6.65
CA PRO A 28 23.40 7.56 -7.53
C PRO A 28 21.97 7.51 -8.10
N LEU A 29 21.37 6.33 -8.13
CA LEU A 29 20.00 6.08 -8.61
C LEU A 29 18.93 6.34 -7.55
N ALA A 30 19.31 6.49 -6.26
CA ALA A 30 18.39 6.71 -5.17
C ALA A 30 17.75 8.10 -5.20
N ALA A 31 16.47 8.18 -4.87
CA ALA A 31 15.83 9.46 -4.58
C ALA A 31 16.45 10.10 -3.32
N ARG A 32 16.63 11.44 -3.34
CA ARG A 32 17.19 12.23 -2.24
C ARG A 32 16.39 13.49 -2.01
N GLU A 33 16.36 13.98 -0.77
CA GLU A 33 15.76 15.29 -0.45
C GLU A 33 16.36 16.39 -1.30
N ALA A 34 17.68 16.39 -1.46
CA ALA A 34 18.41 17.43 -2.23
C ALA A 34 18.02 17.48 -3.71
N THR A 35 17.51 16.39 -4.29
CA THR A 35 17.07 16.32 -5.70
C THR A 35 15.57 16.11 -5.84
N SER A 36 14.83 16.11 -4.73
CA SER A 36 13.38 15.97 -4.73
C SER A 36 12.70 17.10 -5.47
N ARG A 37 11.58 16.80 -6.11
CA ARG A 37 10.66 17.80 -6.69
C ARG A 37 9.91 18.60 -5.62
N GLY A 38 10.09 18.22 -4.35
CA GLY A 38 9.60 18.94 -3.19
C GLY A 38 8.11 18.74 -2.91
N ARG A 39 7.57 19.62 -2.11
CA ARG A 39 6.19 19.64 -1.61
C ARG A 39 5.35 20.63 -2.39
N GLN A 40 4.03 20.44 -2.43
CA GLN A 40 3.10 21.40 -3.05
C GLN A 40 3.14 22.78 -2.34
N ARG A 41 3.24 22.77 -1.02
CA ARG A 41 3.47 23.97 -0.20
C ARG A 41 4.90 23.91 0.35
N PRO A 42 5.79 24.84 -0.03
CA PRO A 42 7.16 24.84 0.47
C PRO A 42 7.23 24.90 1.99
N GLU A 43 8.14 24.09 2.56
CA GLU A 43 8.43 24.06 4.00
C GLU A 43 9.94 24.16 4.22
N ALA A 44 10.34 24.75 5.33
CA ALA A 44 11.75 24.80 5.73
C ALA A 44 12.24 23.39 6.11
N PRO A 45 13.49 23.02 5.76
CA PRO A 45 14.11 21.78 6.20
C PRO A 45 14.12 21.65 7.72
N GLN A 46 13.92 20.44 8.23
CA GLN A 46 13.97 20.17 9.66
C GLN A 46 15.38 19.70 10.09
N PRO A 47 15.82 20.03 11.31
CA PRO A 47 17.16 19.67 11.74
C PRO A 47 17.36 18.19 12.05
N LEU A 48 16.30 17.46 12.41
CA LEU A 48 16.36 16.08 12.89
C LEU A 48 15.81 15.04 11.94
N ARG A 49 15.17 15.46 10.84
CA ARG A 49 14.49 14.56 9.89
C ARG A 49 14.63 15.07 8.48
N LEU A 50 14.88 14.15 7.54
CA LEU A 50 14.81 14.42 6.11
C LEU A 50 13.34 14.39 5.61
N ALA A 51 13.11 14.88 4.40
CA ALA A 51 11.77 15.07 3.86
C ALA A 51 10.93 13.79 3.85
N PHE A 52 11.51 12.65 3.45
CA PHE A 52 10.79 11.38 3.37
C PHE A 52 10.49 10.77 4.74
N GLN A 53 11.34 11.02 5.75
CA GLN A 53 11.06 10.66 7.15
C GLN A 53 9.86 11.45 7.69
N ILE A 54 9.75 12.72 7.32
CA ILE A 54 8.60 13.56 7.69
C ILE A 54 7.33 13.03 7.01
N ASP A 55 7.41 12.61 5.75
CA ASP A 55 6.26 12.03 5.03
C ASP A 55 5.76 10.77 5.71
N ARG A 56 6.66 9.84 6.04
CA ARG A 56 6.35 8.64 6.81
C ARG A 56 5.64 8.98 8.12
N ASP A 57 6.20 9.90 8.89
CA ASP A 57 5.64 10.29 10.19
C ASP A 57 4.23 10.88 10.02
N ARG A 58 4.02 11.72 9.01
CA ARG A 58 2.70 12.30 8.69
C ARG A 58 1.68 11.22 8.36
N ILE A 59 2.05 10.22 7.55
CA ILE A 59 1.18 9.10 7.17
C ILE A 59 0.76 8.28 8.38
N ILE A 60 1.70 7.86 9.23
CA ILE A 60 1.43 7.03 10.42
C ILE A 60 0.44 7.70 11.38
N HIS A 61 0.48 9.03 11.49
CA HIS A 61 -0.38 9.77 12.40
C HIS A 61 -1.78 10.07 11.84
N THR A 62 -2.09 9.66 10.59
CA THR A 62 -3.42 9.87 9.99
C THR A 62 -4.53 9.03 10.61
N ARG A 63 -5.75 9.51 10.44
CA ARG A 63 -6.95 8.71 10.75
C ARG A 63 -7.09 7.52 9.80
N ALA A 64 -6.75 7.72 8.52
CA ALA A 64 -6.79 6.67 7.50
C ALA A 64 -5.89 5.50 7.87
N PHE A 65 -4.63 5.74 8.24
CA PHE A 65 -3.69 4.71 8.63
C PHE A 65 -4.21 3.86 9.81
N ARG A 66 -4.76 4.49 10.84
CA ARG A 66 -5.35 3.78 12.00
C ARG A 66 -6.52 2.88 11.62
N ARG A 67 -7.30 3.26 10.60
CA ARG A 67 -8.46 2.48 10.13
C ARG A 67 -8.07 1.21 9.39
N LEU A 68 -6.87 1.13 8.81
CA LEU A 68 -6.35 -0.08 8.15
C LEU A 68 -6.38 -1.30 9.08
N LYS A 69 -6.26 -1.10 10.40
CA LYS A 69 -6.34 -2.16 11.41
C LYS A 69 -7.65 -2.97 11.33
N HIS A 70 -8.74 -2.35 10.87
CA HIS A 70 -10.08 -2.91 10.88
C HIS A 70 -10.70 -2.96 9.48
N LYS A 71 -9.85 -3.06 8.45
CA LYS A 71 -10.24 -3.36 7.06
C LYS A 71 -9.66 -4.71 6.68
N THR A 72 -10.50 -5.61 6.16
CA THR A 72 -10.07 -6.93 5.68
C THR A 72 -9.38 -6.83 4.32
N GLN A 73 -8.57 -7.85 3.99
CA GLN A 73 -7.94 -7.98 2.67
C GLN A 73 -8.89 -8.65 1.68
N VAL A 74 -8.94 -9.97 1.69
CA VAL A 74 -9.73 -10.80 0.76
C VAL A 74 -10.89 -11.49 1.47
N PHE A 75 -10.64 -12.03 2.65
CA PHE A 75 -11.64 -12.81 3.37
C PHE A 75 -12.43 -11.92 4.33
N VAL A 76 -13.70 -11.67 3.99
CA VAL A 76 -14.64 -10.94 4.84
C VAL A 76 -15.14 -11.89 5.94
N THR A 77 -14.30 -12.20 6.92
CA THR A 77 -14.67 -12.97 8.12
C THR A 77 -14.51 -12.10 9.36
N PRO A 78 -15.61 -11.54 9.89
CA PRO A 78 -15.55 -10.59 11.01
C PRO A 78 -15.01 -11.16 12.33
N ASP A 79 -14.95 -12.49 12.47
CA ASP A 79 -14.80 -13.15 13.77
C ASP A 79 -13.45 -13.88 13.97
N SER A 80 -12.42 -13.63 13.17
CA SER A 80 -11.12 -14.28 13.32
C SER A 80 -9.99 -13.26 13.48
N ASP A 81 -9.32 -13.31 14.63
CA ASP A 81 -8.11 -12.51 14.92
C ASP A 81 -6.88 -12.95 14.10
N HIS A 82 -6.99 -14.01 13.31
CA HIS A 82 -5.90 -14.61 12.54
C HIS A 82 -5.91 -14.24 11.06
N VAL A 83 -6.91 -13.50 10.58
CA VAL A 83 -7.00 -13.03 9.19
C VAL A 83 -6.16 -11.77 9.03
N VAL A 84 -5.43 -11.68 7.91
CA VAL A 84 -4.61 -10.52 7.57
C VAL A 84 -5.51 -9.29 7.38
N THR A 85 -5.21 -8.24 8.13
CA THR A 85 -5.83 -6.92 7.96
C THR A 85 -4.98 -6.07 7.01
N ARG A 86 -5.54 -4.98 6.47
CA ARG A 86 -4.76 -4.06 5.64
C ARG A 86 -3.58 -3.43 6.37
N MET A 87 -3.65 -3.28 7.69
CA MET A 87 -2.50 -2.80 8.47
C MET A 87 -1.37 -3.83 8.51
N THR A 88 -1.68 -5.11 8.75
CA THR A 88 -0.65 -6.17 8.73
C THR A 88 -0.05 -6.32 7.34
N HIS A 89 -0.87 -6.31 6.27
CA HIS A 89 -0.40 -6.28 4.89
C HIS A 89 0.54 -5.08 4.63
N THR A 90 0.14 -3.87 5.01
CA THR A 90 0.97 -2.67 4.83
C THR A 90 2.34 -2.79 5.53
N ILE A 91 2.39 -3.41 6.71
CA ILE A 91 3.65 -3.67 7.44
C ILE A 91 4.49 -4.74 6.72
N GLU A 92 3.88 -5.77 6.14
CA GLU A 92 4.57 -6.79 5.34
C GLU A 92 5.16 -6.18 4.07
N VAL A 93 4.39 -5.38 3.34
CA VAL A 93 4.88 -4.62 2.16
C VAL A 93 6.06 -3.73 2.55
N GLN A 94 5.94 -2.96 3.63
CA GLN A 94 7.01 -2.11 4.14
C GLN A 94 8.28 -2.91 4.46
N GLN A 95 8.16 -4.06 5.12
CA GLN A 95 9.30 -4.90 5.49
C GLN A 95 10.01 -5.46 4.25
N VAL A 96 9.26 -6.00 3.29
CA VAL A 96 9.79 -6.53 2.02
C VAL A 96 10.46 -5.42 1.22
N ALA A 97 9.75 -4.31 1.02
CA ALA A 97 10.23 -3.17 0.23
C ALA A 97 11.52 -2.57 0.80
N ARG A 98 11.60 -2.36 2.12
CA ARG A 98 12.81 -1.84 2.77
C ARG A 98 13.99 -2.81 2.67
N THR A 99 13.73 -4.12 2.70
CA THR A 99 14.80 -5.13 2.51
C THR A 99 15.41 -5.01 1.13
N ILE A 100 14.58 -4.86 0.08
CA ILE A 100 15.03 -4.66 -1.30
C ILE A 100 15.77 -3.31 -1.45
N ALA A 101 15.18 -2.21 -0.96
CA ALA A 101 15.77 -0.88 -1.04
C ALA A 101 17.15 -0.82 -0.38
N ARG A 102 17.29 -1.40 0.82
CA ARG A 102 18.57 -1.50 1.52
C ARG A 102 19.60 -2.28 0.74
N ALA A 103 19.22 -3.45 0.17
CA ALA A 103 20.13 -4.29 -0.59
C ALA A 103 20.62 -3.61 -1.88
N LEU A 104 19.81 -2.76 -2.50
CA LEU A 104 20.12 -1.96 -3.69
C LEU A 104 20.76 -0.60 -3.37
N ASN A 105 20.98 -0.28 -2.08
CA ASN A 105 21.45 1.00 -1.58
C ASN A 105 20.58 2.20 -2.05
N LEU A 106 19.26 1.99 -2.14
CA LEU A 106 18.25 2.99 -2.45
C LEU A 106 17.68 3.62 -1.16
N ASN A 107 16.79 4.61 -1.29
CA ASN A 107 16.28 5.36 -0.15
C ASN A 107 15.19 4.59 0.62
N GLU A 108 15.58 3.98 1.76
CA GLU A 108 14.65 3.24 2.62
C GLU A 108 13.54 4.13 3.21
N ASP A 109 13.82 5.39 3.53
CA ASP A 109 12.83 6.29 4.14
C ASP A 109 11.70 6.64 3.14
N LEU A 110 12.04 6.87 1.87
CA LEU A 110 11.05 7.06 0.81
C LEU A 110 10.26 5.77 0.57
N THR A 111 10.95 4.65 0.46
CA THR A 111 10.31 3.33 0.27
C THR A 111 9.31 3.05 1.40
N GLU A 112 9.69 3.32 2.64
CA GLU A 112 8.83 3.15 3.81
C GLU A 112 7.61 4.08 3.77
N ALA A 113 7.80 5.36 3.43
CA ALA A 113 6.71 6.33 3.35
C ALA A 113 5.67 5.92 2.29
N ILE A 114 6.11 5.49 1.09
CA ILE A 114 5.22 5.02 0.03
C ILE A 114 4.48 3.76 0.49
N ALA A 115 5.20 2.76 1.04
CA ALA A 115 4.61 1.51 1.50
C ALA A 115 3.54 1.72 2.58
N LEU A 116 3.76 2.63 3.54
CA LEU A 116 2.77 2.93 4.57
C LEU A 116 1.57 3.72 4.05
N GLY A 117 1.72 4.43 2.94
CA GLY A 117 0.68 5.29 2.36
C GLY A 117 -0.14 4.65 1.24
N HIS A 118 0.32 3.55 0.64
CA HIS A 118 -0.25 3.06 -0.62
C HIS A 118 -1.74 2.68 -0.51
N ASP A 119 -2.15 2.02 0.57
CA ASP A 119 -3.46 1.42 0.77
C ASP A 119 -4.46 2.25 1.59
N LEU A 120 -4.14 3.51 1.92
CA LEU A 120 -4.97 4.38 2.76
C LEU A 120 -6.39 4.57 2.21
N GLY A 121 -6.54 4.54 0.89
CA GLY A 121 -7.78 4.78 0.16
C GLY A 121 -8.69 3.56 -0.02
N HIS A 122 -8.28 2.38 0.43
CA HIS A 122 -9.12 1.20 0.29
C HIS A 122 -10.46 1.33 1.03
N THR A 123 -11.47 0.76 0.41
CA THR A 123 -12.85 0.70 0.92
C THR A 123 -13.01 -0.36 2.02
N PRO A 124 -14.07 -0.32 2.84
CA PRO A 124 -14.50 -1.49 3.60
C PRO A 124 -14.76 -2.67 2.62
N PHE A 125 -14.51 -3.88 3.10
CA PHE A 125 -14.65 -5.13 2.32
C PHE A 125 -13.71 -5.21 1.10
N GLY A 126 -12.59 -4.51 1.13
CA GLY A 126 -11.51 -4.62 0.15
C GLY A 126 -11.94 -4.31 -1.29
N HIS A 127 -11.54 -5.17 -2.24
CA HIS A 127 -11.85 -4.99 -3.65
C HIS A 127 -13.35 -5.03 -3.96
N ALA A 128 -14.14 -5.78 -3.19
CA ALA A 128 -15.59 -5.82 -3.38
C ALA A 128 -16.23 -4.44 -3.19
N GLY A 129 -15.82 -3.72 -2.13
CA GLY A 129 -16.29 -2.35 -1.92
C GLY A 129 -15.78 -1.37 -2.96
N GLU A 130 -14.54 -1.54 -3.43
CA GLU A 130 -13.94 -0.73 -4.51
C GLU A 130 -14.70 -0.90 -5.84
N GLU A 131 -14.96 -2.13 -6.26
CA GLU A 131 -15.73 -2.44 -7.46
C GLU A 131 -17.14 -1.83 -7.40
N GLU A 132 -17.77 -1.90 -6.24
CA GLU A 132 -19.12 -1.33 -6.08
C GLU A 132 -19.11 0.20 -6.14
N LEU A 133 -18.17 0.88 -5.47
CA LEU A 133 -18.02 2.34 -5.60
C LEU A 133 -17.66 2.75 -7.03
N ALA A 134 -16.83 1.97 -7.72
CA ALA A 134 -16.48 2.22 -9.11
C ALA A 134 -17.70 2.13 -10.03
N ARG A 135 -18.67 1.24 -9.74
CA ARG A 135 -19.93 1.13 -10.48
C ARG A 135 -20.91 2.28 -10.21
N LEU A 136 -20.90 2.80 -8.97
CA LEU A 136 -21.84 3.83 -8.53
C LEU A 136 -21.41 5.25 -8.91
N LEU A 137 -20.11 5.50 -9.02
CA LEU A 137 -19.59 6.82 -9.37
C LEU A 137 -19.46 6.98 -10.89
N PRO A 138 -19.87 8.12 -11.46
CA PRO A 138 -19.77 8.38 -12.92
C PRO A 138 -18.34 8.27 -13.46
N ASP A 139 -17.37 8.75 -12.68
CA ASP A 139 -15.94 8.74 -13.04
C ASP A 139 -15.21 7.48 -12.53
N GLY A 140 -15.95 6.52 -11.95
CA GLY A 140 -15.38 5.36 -11.29
C GLY A 140 -14.76 5.68 -9.94
N PHE A 141 -14.12 4.64 -9.35
CA PHE A 141 -13.41 4.73 -8.08
C PHE A 141 -12.18 3.82 -8.12
N ARG A 142 -11.05 4.33 -7.66
CA ARG A 142 -9.80 3.57 -7.51
C ARG A 142 -9.15 3.87 -6.17
N HIS A 143 -8.75 2.83 -5.45
CA HIS A 143 -8.17 2.98 -4.11
C HIS A 143 -6.87 3.81 -4.10
N ASN A 144 -6.05 3.71 -5.13
CA ASN A 144 -4.80 4.47 -5.25
C ASN A 144 -5.05 5.97 -5.45
N GLU A 145 -6.05 6.36 -6.27
CA GLU A 145 -6.49 7.75 -6.39
C GLU A 145 -7.08 8.25 -5.07
N GLN A 146 -7.85 7.40 -4.40
CA GLN A 146 -8.41 7.73 -3.11
C GLN A 146 -7.33 7.84 -2.03
N SER A 147 -6.27 7.01 -2.07
CA SER A 147 -5.10 7.16 -1.19
C SER A 147 -4.43 8.52 -1.37
N LEU A 148 -4.21 8.93 -2.63
CA LEU A 148 -3.68 10.25 -2.93
C LEU A 148 -4.62 11.36 -2.46
N ARG A 149 -5.94 11.24 -2.72
CA ARG A 149 -6.94 12.21 -2.27
C ARG A 149 -6.98 12.36 -0.74
N ILE A 150 -6.83 11.27 -0.01
CA ILE A 150 -6.77 11.28 1.45
C ILE A 150 -5.57 12.12 1.93
N VAL A 151 -4.39 11.85 1.41
CA VAL A 151 -3.16 12.54 1.84
C VAL A 151 -3.08 13.98 1.35
N ASP A 152 -3.67 14.29 0.22
CA ASP A 152 -3.64 15.63 -0.36
C ASP A 152 -4.74 16.56 0.16
N LEU A 153 -5.93 16.01 0.46
CA LEU A 153 -7.14 16.80 0.66
C LEU A 153 -7.94 16.45 1.91
N LEU A 154 -8.11 15.17 2.30
CA LEU A 154 -9.09 14.80 3.32
C LEU A 154 -8.54 14.82 4.75
N GLU A 155 -7.25 14.52 4.93
CA GLU A 155 -6.63 14.58 6.25
C GLU A 155 -6.45 16.04 6.72
N LEU A 156 -6.30 16.19 8.02
CA LEU A 156 -6.14 17.50 8.68
C LEU A 156 -7.27 18.49 8.32
N ASP A 157 -8.50 17.96 8.33
CA ASP A 157 -9.73 18.73 8.10
C ASP A 157 -9.72 19.55 6.78
N GLY A 158 -9.20 18.93 5.73
CA GLY A 158 -9.14 19.52 4.39
C GLY A 158 -7.81 20.15 4.01
N ALA A 159 -6.85 20.22 4.94
CA ALA A 159 -5.54 20.82 4.66
C ALA A 159 -4.58 19.87 3.92
N GLY A 160 -4.79 18.56 4.03
CA GLY A 160 -3.89 17.55 3.50
C GLY A 160 -2.53 17.49 4.20
N LEU A 161 -1.77 16.44 3.96
CA LEU A 161 -0.49 16.17 4.63
C LEU A 161 0.69 16.95 4.04
N ASN A 162 0.57 17.49 2.84
CA ASN A 162 1.65 18.16 2.13
C ASN A 162 2.89 17.26 1.96
N LEU A 163 2.69 16.03 1.45
CA LEU A 163 3.79 15.09 1.20
C LEU A 163 4.65 15.51 0.02
N SER A 164 5.87 14.99 -0.07
CA SER A 164 6.76 15.17 -1.22
C SER A 164 6.18 14.57 -2.50
N PHE A 165 6.63 15.07 -3.64
CA PHE A 165 6.20 14.56 -4.94
C PHE A 165 6.44 13.05 -5.06
N GLU A 166 7.62 12.57 -4.67
CA GLU A 166 8.05 11.19 -4.82
C GLU A 166 7.18 10.24 -3.99
N THR A 167 6.83 10.62 -2.77
CA THR A 167 5.90 9.85 -1.92
C THR A 167 4.50 9.79 -2.53
N ARG A 168 3.98 10.92 -3.02
CA ARG A 168 2.66 11.01 -3.66
C ARG A 168 2.59 10.24 -4.97
N ASP A 169 3.62 10.32 -5.80
CA ASP A 169 3.72 9.59 -7.06
C ASP A 169 3.77 8.07 -6.82
N GLY A 170 4.58 7.62 -5.85
CA GLY A 170 4.64 6.22 -5.45
C GLY A 170 3.30 5.69 -4.92
N ILE A 171 2.60 6.45 -4.08
CA ILE A 171 1.25 6.11 -3.60
C ILE A 171 0.27 5.98 -4.77
N LEU A 172 0.28 6.89 -5.74
CA LEU A 172 -0.63 6.84 -6.88
C LEU A 172 -0.34 5.67 -7.82
N ARG A 173 0.94 5.37 -8.07
CA ARG A 173 1.39 4.45 -9.12
C ARG A 173 1.71 3.04 -8.63
N HIS A 174 1.42 2.71 -7.36
CA HIS A 174 1.65 1.35 -6.86
C HIS A 174 0.70 0.33 -7.48
N SER A 175 -0.50 0.74 -7.87
CA SER A 175 -1.53 -0.15 -8.42
C SER A 175 -1.08 -0.83 -9.71
N LYS A 176 -1.56 -2.04 -9.94
CA LYS A 176 -1.17 -2.96 -11.01
C LYS A 176 -2.39 -3.46 -11.77
N GLY A 177 -2.16 -3.81 -13.05
CA GLY A 177 -3.14 -4.50 -13.85
C GLY A 177 -3.28 -5.99 -13.49
N ARG A 178 -4.35 -6.60 -14.01
CA ARG A 178 -4.63 -8.02 -13.78
C ARG A 178 -3.76 -8.97 -14.61
N ALA A 179 -3.00 -8.47 -15.59
CA ALA A 179 -2.30 -9.32 -16.55
C ALA A 179 -1.03 -9.98 -15.98
N SER A 180 -0.28 -9.32 -15.11
CA SER A 180 0.93 -9.82 -14.45
C SER A 180 1.22 -9.05 -13.17
N VAL A 181 2.04 -9.60 -12.28
CA VAL A 181 2.52 -8.89 -11.07
C VAL A 181 3.34 -7.65 -11.38
N THR A 182 3.83 -7.52 -12.60
CA THR A 182 4.57 -6.36 -13.11
C THR A 182 3.79 -5.52 -14.11
N SER A 183 2.51 -5.88 -14.40
CA SER A 183 1.72 -5.16 -15.40
C SER A 183 1.38 -3.73 -14.97
N ASP A 184 1.22 -2.87 -15.98
CA ASP A 184 0.73 -1.51 -15.79
C ASP A 184 -0.79 -1.47 -15.99
N ASP A 185 -1.49 -0.82 -15.06
CA ASP A 185 -2.95 -0.62 -15.10
C ASP A 185 -3.33 0.76 -15.68
N GLY A 186 -2.44 1.34 -16.48
CA GLY A 186 -2.62 2.69 -17.04
C GLY A 186 -2.11 3.83 -16.16
N TRP A 187 -1.58 3.53 -14.97
CA TRP A 187 -1.00 4.53 -14.05
C TRP A 187 0.43 4.90 -14.40
N GLY A 188 1.08 4.12 -15.27
CA GLY A 188 2.48 4.26 -15.63
C GLY A 188 3.44 3.75 -14.56
N THR A 189 4.73 3.86 -14.87
CA THR A 189 5.79 3.51 -13.93
C THR A 189 5.97 4.62 -12.89
N PRO A 190 6.17 4.30 -11.61
CA PRO A 190 6.57 5.27 -10.60
C PRO A 190 7.80 6.08 -11.04
N ALA A 191 7.88 7.32 -10.60
CA ALA A 191 8.97 8.22 -10.98
C ALA A 191 10.32 7.87 -10.31
N THR A 192 10.31 6.97 -9.34
CA THR A 192 11.50 6.53 -8.58
C THR A 192 11.56 5.02 -8.49
N LEU A 193 12.76 4.47 -8.39
CA LEU A 193 12.97 3.03 -8.17
C LEU A 193 12.37 2.57 -6.83
N GLU A 194 12.36 3.44 -5.82
CA GLU A 194 11.70 3.17 -4.54
C GLU A 194 10.19 2.93 -4.71
N GLY A 195 9.55 3.68 -5.58
CA GLY A 195 8.13 3.48 -5.95
C GLY A 195 7.93 2.15 -6.69
N GLU A 196 8.82 1.79 -7.61
CA GLU A 196 8.79 0.49 -8.30
C GLU A 196 8.97 -0.67 -7.31
N ILE A 197 9.88 -0.53 -6.33
CA ILE A 197 10.07 -1.51 -5.25
C ILE A 197 8.76 -1.73 -4.50
N VAL A 198 8.07 -0.66 -4.09
CA VAL A 198 6.81 -0.80 -3.36
C VAL A 198 5.75 -1.48 -4.22
N LYS A 199 5.63 -1.10 -5.50
CA LYS A 199 4.71 -1.73 -6.46
C LYS A 199 4.93 -3.24 -6.57
N LEU A 200 6.17 -3.71 -6.62
CA LEU A 200 6.49 -5.14 -6.67
C LEU A 200 6.29 -5.81 -5.30
N SER A 201 6.73 -5.15 -4.23
CA SER A 201 6.62 -5.68 -2.85
C SER A 201 5.19 -5.90 -2.40
N ASP A 202 4.26 -5.05 -2.84
CA ASP A 202 2.84 -5.22 -2.62
C ASP A 202 2.34 -6.53 -3.27
N SER A 203 2.76 -6.86 -4.52
CA SER A 203 2.46 -8.16 -5.13
C SER A 203 3.03 -9.34 -4.35
N ILE A 204 4.28 -9.21 -3.91
CA ILE A 204 4.97 -10.26 -3.16
C ILE A 204 4.24 -10.54 -1.84
N ALA A 205 3.91 -9.50 -1.08
CA ALA A 205 3.22 -9.64 0.19
C ALA A 205 1.80 -10.20 -0.01
N TYR A 206 1.01 -9.57 -0.90
CA TYR A 206 -0.36 -9.95 -1.20
C TYR A 206 -0.49 -11.43 -1.56
N LEU A 207 0.27 -11.90 -2.56
CA LEU A 207 0.20 -13.28 -3.01
C LEU A 207 0.55 -14.27 -1.88
N ASN A 208 1.55 -13.95 -1.08
CA ASN A 208 2.04 -14.87 -0.05
C ASN A 208 1.14 -14.96 1.18
N HIS A 209 0.60 -13.85 1.67
CA HIS A 209 -0.30 -13.92 2.82
C HIS A 209 -1.69 -14.47 2.44
N ASP A 210 -2.18 -14.23 1.21
CA ASP A 210 -3.46 -14.77 0.76
C ASP A 210 -3.44 -16.29 0.65
N ILE A 211 -2.31 -16.88 0.25
CA ILE A 211 -2.12 -18.35 0.32
C ILE A 211 -2.28 -18.83 1.75
N GLN A 212 -1.64 -18.17 2.73
CA GLN A 212 -1.75 -18.57 4.13
C GLN A 212 -3.17 -18.43 4.68
N ASP A 213 -3.86 -17.34 4.33
CA ASP A 213 -5.23 -17.13 4.75
C ASP A 213 -6.19 -18.14 4.10
N ALA A 214 -5.98 -18.51 2.83
CA ALA A 214 -6.74 -19.57 2.15
C ALA A 214 -6.53 -20.94 2.81
N ILE A 215 -5.30 -21.28 3.21
CA ILE A 215 -4.98 -22.51 3.94
C ILE A 215 -5.67 -22.51 5.31
N ARG A 216 -5.60 -21.43 6.07
CA ARG A 216 -6.29 -21.29 7.37
C ARG A 216 -7.81 -21.38 7.24
N ALA A 217 -8.37 -20.85 6.16
CA ALA A 217 -9.79 -20.93 5.86
C ALA A 217 -10.24 -22.33 5.37
N GLY A 218 -9.30 -23.27 5.18
CA GLY A 218 -9.57 -24.62 4.65
C GLY A 218 -10.01 -24.62 3.19
N LEU A 219 -9.61 -23.61 2.42
CA LEU A 219 -9.91 -23.50 0.98
C LEU A 219 -8.79 -24.07 0.12
N LEU A 220 -7.60 -24.24 0.67
CA LEU A 220 -6.40 -24.63 -0.04
C LEU A 220 -5.49 -25.45 0.87
N ASP A 221 -4.75 -26.42 0.29
CA ASP A 221 -3.60 -27.08 0.91
C ASP A 221 -2.33 -26.62 0.20
N GLU A 222 -1.21 -26.47 0.94
CA GLU A 222 0.07 -26.05 0.35
C GLU A 222 0.58 -27.03 -0.72
N ALA A 223 0.20 -28.31 -0.60
CA ALA A 223 0.51 -29.33 -1.60
C ALA A 223 -0.22 -29.14 -2.94
N GLU A 224 -1.33 -28.39 -2.96
CA GLU A 224 -2.12 -28.11 -4.17
C GLU A 224 -1.51 -26.95 -5.00
N LEU A 225 -0.56 -26.19 -4.45
CA LEU A 225 0.09 -25.10 -5.17
C LEU A 225 0.77 -25.62 -6.45
N PRO A 226 0.80 -24.82 -7.54
CA PRO A 226 1.36 -25.23 -8.81
C PRO A 226 2.79 -25.77 -8.69
N PRO A 227 3.11 -26.90 -9.35
CA PRO A 227 4.44 -27.51 -9.23
C PRO A 227 5.59 -26.59 -9.69
N LEU A 228 5.37 -25.71 -10.67
CA LEU A 228 6.38 -24.73 -11.10
C LEU A 228 6.64 -23.72 -9.98
N ALA A 229 5.58 -23.14 -9.41
CA ALA A 229 5.70 -22.21 -8.31
C ALA A 229 6.43 -22.81 -7.11
N ARG A 230 6.07 -24.04 -6.68
CA ARG A 230 6.74 -24.73 -5.57
C ARG A 230 8.22 -24.97 -5.83
N ARG A 231 8.59 -25.45 -7.03
CA ARG A 231 10.00 -25.72 -7.38
C ARG A 231 10.83 -24.45 -7.52
N THR A 232 10.25 -23.38 -8.07
CA THR A 232 10.97 -22.13 -8.36
C THR A 232 10.99 -21.19 -7.18
N LEU A 233 9.82 -20.95 -6.55
CA LEU A 233 9.70 -19.95 -5.50
C LEU A 233 9.97 -20.53 -4.10
N GLY A 234 9.73 -21.81 -3.90
CA GLY A 234 9.91 -22.50 -2.62
C GLY A 234 8.63 -23.16 -2.12
N GLU A 235 8.78 -24.10 -1.19
CA GLU A 235 7.70 -24.96 -0.73
C GLU A 235 6.88 -24.36 0.40
N ASP A 236 7.41 -23.36 1.10
CA ASP A 236 6.73 -22.67 2.21
C ASP A 236 6.80 -21.16 2.08
N HIS A 237 6.02 -20.47 2.90
CA HIS A 237 5.94 -19.00 2.88
C HIS A 237 7.30 -18.29 3.07
N PRO A 238 8.15 -18.63 4.08
CA PRO A 238 9.46 -18.01 4.23
C PRO A 238 10.38 -18.23 3.03
N ALA A 239 10.38 -19.42 2.44
CA ALA A 239 11.19 -19.74 1.27
C ALA A 239 10.74 -18.91 0.05
N ARG A 240 9.43 -18.79 -0.18
CA ARG A 240 8.87 -17.98 -1.28
C ARG A 240 9.26 -16.50 -1.15
N ILE A 241 9.07 -15.89 0.01
CA ILE A 241 9.46 -14.50 0.25
C ILE A 241 10.96 -14.31 0.04
N ASN A 242 11.78 -15.17 0.62
CA ASN A 242 13.24 -15.08 0.50
C ASN A 242 13.70 -15.21 -0.96
N HIS A 243 13.10 -16.14 -1.73
CA HIS A 243 13.40 -16.30 -3.16
C HIS A 243 13.05 -15.06 -3.95
N LEU A 244 11.81 -14.55 -3.82
CA LEU A 244 11.29 -13.38 -4.53
C LEU A 244 12.13 -12.12 -4.24
N VAL A 245 12.47 -11.87 -2.98
CA VAL A 245 13.32 -10.74 -2.58
C VAL A 245 14.75 -10.89 -3.16
N THR A 246 15.33 -12.08 -3.05
CA THR A 246 16.70 -12.34 -3.55
C THR A 246 16.77 -12.23 -5.05
N ASP A 247 15.80 -12.79 -5.77
CA ASP A 247 15.72 -12.72 -7.23
C ASP A 247 15.49 -11.28 -7.71
N CYS A 248 14.60 -10.54 -7.07
CA CYS A 248 14.38 -9.12 -7.35
C CYS A 248 15.68 -8.32 -7.24
N VAL A 249 16.38 -8.44 -6.12
CA VAL A 249 17.66 -7.71 -5.92
C VAL A 249 18.68 -8.10 -6.99
N ARG A 250 18.89 -9.40 -7.23
CA ARG A 250 19.86 -9.89 -8.20
C ARG A 250 19.53 -9.42 -9.63
N SER A 251 18.28 -9.54 -10.04
CA SER A 251 17.83 -9.18 -11.39
C SER A 251 17.88 -7.67 -11.61
N SER A 252 17.53 -6.88 -10.59
CA SER A 252 17.61 -5.42 -10.67
C SER A 252 19.05 -4.91 -10.72
N LEU A 253 20.00 -5.54 -10.01
CA LEU A 253 21.42 -5.19 -10.13
C LEU A 253 21.93 -5.39 -11.56
N VAL A 254 21.50 -6.42 -12.25
CA VAL A 254 21.85 -6.64 -13.67
C VAL A 254 21.36 -5.50 -14.56
N THR A 255 20.12 -5.01 -14.34
CA THR A 255 19.60 -3.86 -15.11
C THR A 255 20.35 -2.56 -14.78
N PHE A 256 20.77 -2.38 -13.53
CA PHE A 256 21.58 -1.21 -13.12
C PHE A 256 22.95 -1.22 -13.78
N GLU A 257 23.64 -2.36 -13.80
CA GLU A 257 24.92 -2.53 -14.47
C GLU A 257 24.83 -2.34 -16.00
N ALA A 258 23.68 -2.71 -16.59
CA ALA A 258 23.42 -2.51 -18.03
C ALA A 258 23.07 -1.03 -18.37
N GLY A 259 22.97 -0.13 -17.39
CA GLY A 259 22.61 1.28 -17.59
C GLY A 259 21.14 1.51 -17.90
N GLN A 260 20.28 0.53 -17.62
CA GLN A 260 18.82 0.60 -17.79
C GLN A 260 18.15 0.25 -16.45
N PRO A 261 18.28 1.10 -15.43
CA PRO A 261 17.83 0.78 -14.08
C PRO A 261 16.30 0.56 -14.04
N ALA A 262 15.91 -0.62 -13.54
CA ALA A 262 14.53 -1.01 -13.31
C ALA A 262 14.46 -2.06 -12.19
N ILE A 263 13.36 -2.12 -11.49
CA ILE A 263 13.07 -3.15 -10.47
C ILE A 263 12.33 -4.29 -11.15
N VAL A 264 12.98 -5.46 -11.24
CA VAL A 264 12.48 -6.59 -12.01
C VAL A 264 12.69 -7.92 -11.30
N LEU A 265 11.92 -8.92 -11.71
CA LEU A 265 12.18 -10.35 -11.43
C LEU A 265 12.84 -11.00 -12.67
N SER A 266 13.57 -12.08 -12.47
CA SER A 266 14.02 -12.93 -13.58
C SER A 266 12.80 -13.53 -14.31
N ALA A 267 12.98 -13.87 -15.60
CA ALA A 267 11.89 -14.44 -16.40
C ALA A 267 11.29 -15.70 -15.78
N SER A 268 12.12 -16.59 -15.22
CA SER A 268 11.66 -17.82 -14.57
C SER A 268 10.88 -17.56 -13.27
N THR A 269 11.31 -16.58 -12.48
CA THR A 269 10.63 -16.19 -11.25
C THR A 269 9.30 -15.49 -11.56
N LEU A 270 9.27 -14.63 -12.58
CA LEU A 270 8.06 -13.97 -13.03
C LEU A 270 7.02 -14.97 -13.53
N GLU A 271 7.41 -15.93 -14.38
CA GLU A 271 6.55 -17.00 -14.89
C GLU A 271 5.92 -17.81 -13.75
N ALA A 272 6.74 -18.24 -12.78
CA ALA A 272 6.26 -19.01 -11.62
C ALA A 272 5.33 -18.19 -10.71
N THR A 273 5.59 -16.89 -10.60
CA THR A 273 4.76 -15.97 -9.80
C THR A 273 3.42 -15.70 -10.48
N ASP A 274 3.41 -15.51 -11.80
CA ASP A 274 2.18 -15.30 -12.57
C ASP A 274 1.33 -16.58 -12.60
N GLU A 275 1.92 -17.78 -12.74
CA GLU A 275 1.20 -19.06 -12.60
C GLU A 275 0.55 -19.20 -11.22
N LEU A 276 1.29 -18.87 -10.16
CA LEU A 276 0.77 -18.94 -8.80
C LEU A 276 -0.38 -17.96 -8.57
N ARG A 277 -0.26 -16.75 -9.12
CA ARG A 277 -1.33 -15.76 -9.06
C ARG A 277 -2.59 -16.22 -9.79
N ASP A 278 -2.45 -16.73 -11.02
CA ASP A 278 -3.59 -17.23 -11.81
C ASP A 278 -4.29 -18.39 -11.10
N PHE A 279 -3.52 -19.29 -10.49
CA PHE A 279 -4.04 -20.35 -9.62
C PHE A 279 -4.86 -19.79 -8.45
N MET A 280 -4.36 -18.75 -7.76
CA MET A 280 -5.08 -18.12 -6.66
C MET A 280 -6.38 -17.45 -7.13
N PHE A 281 -6.39 -16.86 -8.34
CA PHE A 281 -7.61 -16.32 -8.93
C PHE A 281 -8.67 -17.40 -9.12
N GLU A 282 -8.32 -18.55 -9.69
CA GLU A 282 -9.26 -19.62 -9.98
C GLU A 282 -9.75 -20.33 -8.71
N ARG A 283 -8.84 -20.64 -7.78
CA ARG A 283 -9.12 -21.52 -6.65
C ARG A 283 -9.61 -20.81 -5.41
N VAL A 284 -9.21 -19.55 -5.21
CA VAL A 284 -9.46 -18.80 -3.97
C VAL A 284 -10.38 -17.60 -4.19
N TYR A 285 -10.02 -16.70 -5.12
CA TYR A 285 -10.81 -15.46 -5.28
C TYR A 285 -12.16 -15.70 -5.96
N HIS A 286 -12.27 -16.72 -6.83
CA HIS A 286 -13.54 -17.14 -7.44
C HIS A 286 -14.24 -18.26 -6.65
N HIS A 287 -13.76 -18.62 -5.46
CA HIS A 287 -14.44 -19.60 -4.63
C HIS A 287 -15.80 -19.06 -4.13
N GLU A 288 -16.84 -19.92 -4.09
CA GLU A 288 -18.21 -19.54 -3.73
C GLU A 288 -18.29 -18.74 -2.41
N ARG A 289 -17.62 -19.20 -1.36
CA ARG A 289 -17.58 -18.49 -0.05
C ARG A 289 -16.98 -17.09 -0.15
N THR A 290 -15.95 -16.90 -0.98
CA THR A 290 -15.32 -15.60 -1.20
C THR A 290 -16.27 -14.67 -1.93
N LEU A 291 -16.95 -15.19 -2.96
CA LEU A 291 -17.93 -14.44 -3.75
C LEU A 291 -19.17 -14.06 -2.94
N GLU A 292 -19.67 -14.93 -2.06
CA GLU A 292 -20.78 -14.61 -1.16
C GLU A 292 -20.44 -13.46 -0.20
N GLY A 293 -19.24 -13.52 0.41
CA GLY A 293 -18.74 -12.43 1.27
C GLY A 293 -18.60 -11.11 0.51
N ALA A 294 -18.03 -11.17 -0.69
CA ALA A 294 -17.89 -10.02 -1.59
C ALA A 294 -19.26 -9.40 -1.95
N ALA A 295 -20.22 -10.22 -2.37
CA ALA A 295 -21.57 -9.77 -2.73
C ALA A 295 -22.30 -9.12 -1.54
N ARG A 296 -22.10 -9.64 -0.32
CA ARG A 296 -22.63 -9.01 0.89
C ARG A 296 -21.99 -7.65 1.13
N GLY A 297 -20.67 -7.55 1.03
CA GLY A 297 -19.94 -6.28 1.17
C GLY A 297 -20.40 -5.24 0.15
N GLN A 298 -20.56 -5.63 -1.12
CA GLN A 298 -21.06 -4.76 -2.19
C GLN A 298 -22.46 -4.20 -1.87
N ARG A 299 -23.40 -5.05 -1.42
CA ARG A 299 -24.75 -4.58 -1.04
C ARG A 299 -24.71 -3.54 0.09
N ILE A 300 -23.85 -3.75 1.10
CA ILE A 300 -23.71 -2.81 2.21
C ILE A 300 -23.12 -1.48 1.74
N VAL A 301 -22.07 -1.52 0.92
CA VAL A 301 -21.44 -0.32 0.35
C VAL A 301 -22.44 0.46 -0.50
N ALA A 302 -23.21 -0.22 -1.38
CA ALA A 302 -24.23 0.41 -2.21
C ALA A 302 -25.31 1.09 -1.37
N ALA A 303 -25.82 0.40 -0.35
CA ALA A 303 -26.87 0.94 0.52
C ALA A 303 -26.38 2.17 1.32
N LEU A 304 -25.16 2.11 1.88
CA LEU A 304 -24.56 3.23 2.59
C LEU A 304 -24.27 4.41 1.66
N PHE A 305 -23.74 4.14 0.46
CA PHE A 305 -23.49 5.18 -0.54
C PHE A 305 -24.78 5.91 -0.92
N GLY A 306 -25.83 5.17 -1.29
CA GLY A 306 -27.14 5.77 -1.65
C GLY A 306 -27.75 6.58 -0.51
N TYR A 307 -27.61 6.09 0.73
CA TYR A 307 -28.08 6.84 1.91
C TYR A 307 -27.34 8.17 2.05
N TYR A 308 -26.00 8.17 2.03
CA TYR A 308 -25.21 9.39 2.23
C TYR A 308 -25.22 10.34 1.03
N GLU A 309 -25.40 9.84 -0.17
CA GLU A 309 -25.64 10.68 -1.35
C GLU A 309 -26.95 11.46 -1.22
N ALA A 310 -28.02 10.79 -0.75
CA ALA A 310 -29.32 11.41 -0.52
C ALA A 310 -29.36 12.31 0.76
N HIS A 311 -28.47 12.06 1.72
CA HIS A 311 -28.43 12.78 3.00
C HIS A 311 -27.01 13.31 3.30
N PRO A 312 -26.47 14.24 2.50
CA PRO A 312 -25.11 14.73 2.65
C PRO A 312 -24.86 15.44 4.00
N ASP A 313 -25.89 15.94 4.65
CA ASP A 313 -25.80 16.56 5.97
C ASP A 313 -25.59 15.54 7.12
N ALA A 314 -25.84 14.25 6.85
CA ALA A 314 -25.55 13.16 7.79
C ALA A 314 -24.07 12.74 7.78
N ILE A 315 -23.27 13.28 6.88
CA ILE A 315 -21.82 13.01 6.78
C ILE A 315 -21.09 13.84 7.83
N LEU A 316 -20.49 13.17 8.80
CA LEU A 316 -19.76 13.82 9.90
C LEU A 316 -18.26 13.86 9.59
N GLY A 317 -17.78 14.93 8.96
CA GLY A 317 -16.39 15.09 8.56
C GLY A 317 -15.98 14.15 7.42
N TRP A 318 -14.69 14.07 7.15
CA TRP A 318 -14.12 13.15 6.12
C TRP A 318 -14.71 13.35 4.71
N SER A 319 -15.07 14.57 4.39
CA SER A 319 -15.49 14.98 3.04
C SER A 319 -15.28 16.50 2.88
N LEU A 320 -15.17 16.97 1.66
CA LEU A 320 -15.06 18.39 1.38
C LEU A 320 -16.45 18.95 1.05
N ALA A 321 -16.84 20.02 1.71
CA ALA A 321 -18.17 20.61 1.51
C ALA A 321 -18.42 21.14 0.07
N ALA A 322 -17.34 21.44 -0.66
CA ALA A 322 -17.40 21.90 -2.05
C ALA A 322 -17.64 20.79 -3.07
N ASP A 323 -17.47 19.51 -2.66
CA ASP A 323 -17.67 18.38 -3.56
C ASP A 323 -19.16 18.04 -3.74
N PRO A 324 -19.54 17.43 -4.87
CA PRO A 324 -20.90 16.94 -5.10
C PRO A 324 -21.26 15.85 -4.09
N PRO A 325 -22.55 15.66 -3.78
CA PRO A 325 -23.04 14.68 -2.82
C PRO A 325 -22.50 13.26 -3.05
N SER A 326 -22.43 12.80 -4.31
CA SER A 326 -21.87 11.50 -4.66
C SER A 326 -20.40 11.34 -4.25
N ARG A 327 -19.56 12.37 -4.50
CA ARG A 327 -18.15 12.32 -4.10
C ARG A 327 -17.98 12.35 -2.59
N ARG A 328 -18.78 13.18 -1.90
CA ARG A 328 -18.80 13.24 -0.44
C ARG A 328 -19.21 11.90 0.18
N ALA A 329 -20.24 11.24 -0.38
CA ALA A 329 -20.66 9.91 0.03
C ALA A 329 -19.54 8.87 -0.19
N ALA A 330 -18.88 8.90 -1.33
CA ALA A 330 -17.77 7.99 -1.64
C ALA A 330 -16.59 8.18 -0.69
N ASP A 331 -16.18 9.42 -0.40
CA ASP A 331 -15.12 9.73 0.57
C ASP A 331 -15.45 9.18 1.96
N TYR A 332 -16.71 9.38 2.40
CA TYR A 332 -17.14 8.95 3.72
C TYR A 332 -17.24 7.43 3.83
N VAL A 333 -17.86 6.77 2.85
CA VAL A 333 -18.03 5.31 2.82
C VAL A 333 -16.68 4.61 2.65
N SER A 334 -15.82 5.05 1.72
CA SER A 334 -14.48 4.47 1.55
C SER A 334 -13.61 4.61 2.82
N GLY A 335 -13.82 5.67 3.60
CA GLY A 335 -13.16 5.87 4.89
C GLY A 335 -13.65 4.98 6.03
N MET A 336 -14.74 4.22 5.87
CA MET A 336 -15.23 3.32 6.92
C MET A 336 -14.34 2.09 7.08
N THR A 337 -14.35 1.52 8.29
CA THR A 337 -13.88 0.15 8.52
C THR A 337 -15.02 -0.83 8.25
N ASP A 338 -14.71 -2.10 8.05
CA ASP A 338 -15.72 -3.14 7.81
C ASP A 338 -16.75 -3.21 8.94
N HIS A 339 -16.25 -3.23 10.18
CA HIS A 339 -17.11 -3.25 11.36
C HIS A 339 -18.01 -2.00 11.43
N TYR A 340 -17.44 -0.82 11.19
CA TYR A 340 -18.21 0.42 11.22
C TYR A 340 -19.27 0.47 10.11
N ALA A 341 -18.95 -0.01 8.91
CA ALA A 341 -19.90 -0.08 7.79
C ALA A 341 -21.08 -1.02 8.11
N LEU A 342 -20.80 -2.21 8.65
CA LEU A 342 -21.83 -3.16 9.09
C LEU A 342 -22.74 -2.56 10.17
N GLU A 343 -22.14 -2.00 11.20
CA GLU A 343 -22.88 -1.41 12.31
C GLU A 343 -23.74 -0.21 11.85
N ARG A 344 -23.17 0.62 10.98
CA ARG A 344 -23.87 1.79 10.46
C ARG A 344 -25.03 1.41 9.54
N ALA A 345 -24.86 0.38 8.71
CA ALA A 345 -25.95 -0.14 7.88
C ALA A 345 -27.11 -0.69 8.73
N ARG A 346 -26.82 -1.41 9.83
CA ARG A 346 -27.84 -1.87 10.78
C ARG A 346 -28.58 -0.71 11.45
N GLN A 347 -27.86 0.29 11.97
CA GLN A 347 -28.45 1.46 12.63
C GLN A 347 -29.38 2.25 11.70
N LEU A 348 -29.10 2.26 10.42
CA LEU A 348 -29.91 2.93 9.40
C LEU A 348 -31.03 2.05 8.82
N GLY A 349 -31.13 0.77 9.25
CA GLY A 349 -32.11 -0.18 8.70
C GLY A 349 -31.85 -0.54 7.23
N LEU A 350 -30.58 -0.50 6.79
CA LEU A 350 -30.15 -0.76 5.41
C LEU A 350 -29.61 -2.18 5.20
N ALA A 351 -29.38 -2.94 6.26
CA ALA A 351 -28.88 -4.31 6.21
C ALA A 351 -29.75 -5.20 7.08
N ASP A 352 -30.07 -6.39 6.55
CA ASP A 352 -30.66 -7.51 7.29
C ASP A 352 -29.61 -8.23 8.13
#